data_94860ed07545ae6d29e4492d719f20a5
#
_entry.id   94860ed07545ae6d29e4492d719f20a5
#
_cell.length_a   1.000
_cell.length_b   1.000
_cell.length_c   1.000
_cell.angle_alpha   90.00
_cell.angle_beta   90.00
_cell.angle_gamma   90.00
#
_symmetry.space_group_name_H-M   'P 1'
#
loop_
_entity.id
_entity.type
_entity.pdbx_description
1 polymer ?
#
loop_
_entity_poly.entity_id
_entity_poly.type
_entity_poly.pdbx_seq_one_letter_code
_entity_poly.pdbx_strand_id
1 'polypeptide(L)'
;MRFWLDGGHNPAAGRAIAATLATLPKRDTHIICGMLNTKDVTGFLAPIAAHCASLTTVTIPNEVNAVSSADLAEVGRSCAIPSREASDVHAALQDLSQRHPQARILICGSLYLAGHVLRENEPST
;
A
#
# COMPACT_ATOMS: atom_id res chain seq x y z
N MET A 1 10.88 -2.84 -12.97
CA MET A 1 10.06 -2.75 -11.76
C MET A 1 8.61 -3.09 -12.09
N ARG A 2 7.97 -3.82 -11.22
CA ARG A 2 6.55 -4.16 -11.36
C ARG A 2 5.76 -3.63 -10.19
N PHE A 3 4.57 -3.10 -10.45
CA PHE A 3 3.63 -2.76 -9.40
C PHE A 3 2.21 -3.14 -9.81
N TRP A 4 1.37 -3.37 -8.79
CA TRP A 4 -0.04 -3.70 -8.98
C TRP A 4 -0.90 -2.76 -8.19
N LEU A 5 -2.13 -2.56 -8.68
CA LEU A 5 -3.14 -1.76 -8.02
C LEU A 5 -4.22 -2.67 -7.45
N ASP A 6 -4.62 -2.41 -6.22
CA ASP A 6 -5.72 -3.14 -5.58
C ASP A 6 -6.52 -2.14 -4.74
N GLY A 7 -7.82 -2.05 -5.00
CA GLY A 7 -8.73 -1.18 -4.26
C GLY A 7 -9.23 -1.78 -2.94
N GLY A 8 -8.72 -2.94 -2.54
CA GLY A 8 -9.12 -3.58 -1.29
C GLY A 8 -8.78 -2.75 -0.07
N HIS A 9 -9.67 -2.79 0.93
CA HIS A 9 -9.56 -1.92 2.10
C HIS A 9 -10.21 -2.49 3.35
N ASN A 10 -10.52 -3.78 3.39
CA ASN A 10 -11.13 -4.44 4.54
C ASN A 10 -10.37 -5.73 4.88
N PRO A 11 -10.67 -6.38 6.03
CA PRO A 11 -9.95 -7.60 6.42
C PRO A 11 -10.02 -8.73 5.39
N ALA A 12 -11.18 -8.90 4.72
CA ALA A 12 -11.31 -9.92 3.68
C ALA A 12 -10.37 -9.64 2.51
N ALA A 13 -10.25 -8.37 2.09
CA ALA A 13 -9.32 -7.96 1.04
C ALA A 13 -7.88 -8.20 1.48
N GLY A 14 -7.54 -7.91 2.73
CA GLY A 14 -6.21 -8.17 3.29
C GLY A 14 -5.85 -9.65 3.21
N ARG A 15 -6.77 -10.53 3.58
CA ARG A 15 -6.57 -11.97 3.48
C ARG A 15 -6.41 -12.43 2.03
N ALA A 16 -7.19 -11.86 1.11
CA ALA A 16 -7.12 -12.20 -0.31
C ALA A 16 -5.76 -11.77 -0.89
N ILE A 17 -5.28 -10.59 -0.54
CA ILE A 17 -3.96 -10.11 -0.97
C ILE A 17 -2.87 -11.03 -0.43
N ALA A 18 -2.93 -11.39 0.85
CA ALA A 18 -1.96 -12.29 1.47
C ALA A 18 -1.94 -13.65 0.77
N ALA A 19 -3.10 -14.22 0.47
CA ALA A 19 -3.21 -15.49 -0.23
C ALA A 19 -2.58 -15.40 -1.63
N THR A 20 -2.83 -14.31 -2.35
CA THR A 20 -2.26 -14.09 -3.67
C THR A 20 -0.74 -13.97 -3.59
N LEU A 21 -0.22 -13.19 -2.65
CA LEU A 21 1.22 -13.01 -2.49
C LEU A 21 1.92 -14.33 -2.16
N ALA A 22 1.25 -15.20 -1.40
CA ALA A 22 1.80 -16.52 -1.05
C ALA A 22 1.98 -17.43 -2.27
N THR A 23 1.23 -17.20 -3.36
CA THR A 23 1.31 -18.01 -4.58
C THR A 23 2.31 -17.48 -5.59
N LEU A 24 2.80 -16.26 -5.42
CA LEU A 24 3.68 -15.62 -6.39
C LEU A 24 5.15 -16.05 -6.18
N PRO A 25 5.99 -15.93 -7.22
CA PRO A 25 7.42 -16.23 -7.06
C PRO A 25 8.04 -15.44 -5.92
N LYS A 26 8.98 -16.03 -5.24
CA LYS A 26 9.62 -15.43 -4.08
C LYS A 26 10.35 -14.16 -4.48
N ARG A 27 9.91 -13.04 -3.93
CA ARG A 27 10.46 -11.71 -4.21
C ARG A 27 9.97 -10.77 -3.11
N ASP A 28 10.83 -9.85 -2.69
CA ASP A 28 10.41 -8.84 -1.71
C ASP A 28 9.24 -8.03 -2.25
N THR A 29 8.23 -7.85 -1.44
CA THR A 29 7.06 -7.04 -1.77
C THR A 29 7.03 -5.83 -0.86
N HIS A 30 7.01 -4.64 -1.48
CA HIS A 30 6.88 -3.37 -0.78
C HIS A 30 5.49 -2.82 -1.06
N ILE A 31 4.79 -2.39 -0.02
CA ILE A 31 3.40 -1.98 -0.15
C ILE A 31 3.28 -0.47 0.04
N ILE A 32 2.52 0.17 -0.85
CA ILE A 32 2.11 1.56 -0.71
C ILE A 32 0.63 1.54 -0.36
N CYS A 33 0.24 2.19 0.73
CA CYS A 33 -1.11 2.09 1.25
C CYS A 33 -1.65 3.44 1.72
N GLY A 34 -2.91 3.71 1.37
CA GLY A 34 -3.71 4.79 1.94
C GLY A 34 -5.09 4.27 2.28
N MET A 35 -5.67 4.69 3.38
CA MET A 35 -6.92 4.15 3.89
C MET A 35 -7.84 5.26 4.39
N LEU A 36 -9.14 4.98 4.37
CA LEU A 36 -10.12 5.80 5.06
C LEU A 36 -10.31 5.30 6.49
N ASN A 37 -10.61 6.22 7.41
CA ASN A 37 -10.72 5.90 8.83
C ASN A 37 -11.97 5.08 9.18
N THR A 38 -12.87 4.87 8.22
CA THR A 38 -14.06 4.03 8.42
C THR A 38 -13.77 2.54 8.24
N LYS A 39 -12.52 2.19 7.92
CA LYS A 39 -12.12 0.80 7.64
C LYS A 39 -11.34 0.20 8.81
N ASP A 40 -11.36 -1.12 8.89
CA ASP A 40 -10.56 -1.85 9.87
C ASP A 40 -9.12 -1.98 9.33
N VAL A 41 -8.31 -0.97 9.61
CA VAL A 41 -6.94 -0.87 9.09
C VAL A 41 -6.07 -2.01 9.60
N THR A 42 -6.14 -2.30 10.89
CA THR A 42 -5.36 -3.39 11.48
C THR A 42 -5.75 -4.73 10.88
N GLY A 43 -7.05 -5.00 10.75
CA GLY A 43 -7.53 -6.24 10.15
C GLY A 43 -7.14 -6.38 8.68
N PHE A 44 -6.98 -5.27 7.98
CA PHE A 44 -6.49 -5.28 6.60
C PHE A 44 -5.00 -5.59 6.53
N LEU A 45 -4.19 -4.92 7.36
CA LEU A 45 -2.73 -5.03 7.29
C LEU A 45 -2.17 -6.30 7.94
N ALA A 46 -2.78 -6.78 9.01
CA ALA A 46 -2.26 -7.93 9.74
C ALA A 46 -2.04 -9.17 8.88
N PRO A 47 -2.99 -9.59 8.02
CA PRO A 47 -2.76 -10.77 7.17
C PRO A 47 -1.63 -10.56 6.16
N ILE A 48 -1.39 -9.32 5.73
CA ILE A 48 -0.39 -8.99 4.72
C ILE A 48 1.03 -8.99 5.32
N ALA A 49 1.14 -8.77 6.62
CA ALA A 49 2.43 -8.54 7.30
C ALA A 49 3.46 -9.63 7.00
N ALA A 50 3.06 -10.90 6.95
CA ALA A 50 3.97 -12.01 6.72
C ALA A 50 4.56 -12.01 5.29
N HIS A 51 3.97 -11.26 4.37
CA HIS A 51 4.35 -11.23 2.96
C HIS A 51 4.86 -9.86 2.51
N CYS A 52 5.12 -8.97 3.45
CA CYS A 52 5.43 -7.56 3.17
C CYS A 52 6.80 -7.21 3.73
N ALA A 53 7.71 -6.77 2.87
CA ALA A 53 9.04 -6.34 3.31
C ALA A 53 9.02 -4.94 3.91
N SER A 54 8.15 -4.06 3.42
CA SER A 54 7.97 -2.72 3.98
C SER A 54 6.60 -2.14 3.60
N LEU A 55 6.18 -1.15 4.37
CA LEU A 55 4.95 -0.41 4.13
C LEU A 55 5.31 1.07 3.99
N THR A 56 4.87 1.70 2.93
CA THR A 56 4.95 3.15 2.76
C THR A 56 3.53 3.69 2.78
N THR A 57 3.26 4.61 3.70
CA THR A 57 1.92 5.12 3.89
C THR A 57 1.77 6.50 3.28
N VAL A 58 0.60 6.76 2.72
CA VAL A 58 0.22 8.06 2.18
C VAL A 58 -1.15 8.45 2.73
N THR A 59 -1.40 9.76 2.78
CA THR A 59 -2.72 10.27 3.11
C THR A 59 -3.49 10.43 1.81
N ILE A 60 -4.70 9.86 1.72
CA ILE A 60 -5.52 9.99 0.51
C ILE A 60 -5.88 11.45 0.32
N PRO A 61 -5.55 12.06 -0.83
CA PRO A 61 -5.82 13.48 -1.03
C PRO A 61 -7.31 13.76 -1.17
N ASN A 62 -7.72 14.93 -0.68
CA ASN A 62 -9.09 15.46 -0.82
C ASN A 62 -10.16 14.61 -0.15
N GLU A 63 -9.79 13.80 0.84
CA GLU A 63 -10.72 12.98 1.62
C GLU A 63 -10.66 13.36 3.08
N VAL A 64 -11.76 13.88 3.63
CA VAL A 64 -11.86 14.30 5.04
C VAL A 64 -11.63 13.14 5.99
N ASN A 65 -12.06 11.94 5.59
CA ASN A 65 -11.98 10.74 6.43
C ASN A 65 -10.70 9.93 6.19
N ALA A 66 -9.73 10.49 5.51
CA ALA A 66 -8.47 9.80 5.28
C ALA A 66 -7.72 9.60 6.59
N VAL A 67 -7.20 8.40 6.81
CA VAL A 67 -6.26 8.15 7.90
C VAL A 67 -4.96 8.86 7.52
N SER A 68 -4.38 9.62 8.45
CA SER A 68 -3.10 10.29 8.18
C SER A 68 -2.01 9.25 7.91
N SER A 69 -1.05 9.60 7.06
CA SER A 69 0.08 8.72 6.80
C SER A 69 0.83 8.35 8.09
N ALA A 70 0.91 9.29 9.04
CA ALA A 70 1.55 9.02 10.32
C ALA A 70 0.82 7.95 11.13
N ASP A 71 -0.50 8.06 11.24
CA ASP A 71 -1.32 7.09 11.98
C ASP A 71 -1.29 5.73 11.30
N LEU A 72 -1.36 5.72 9.97
CA LEU A 72 -1.33 4.48 9.21
C LEU A 72 0.02 3.77 9.36
N ALA A 73 1.13 4.53 9.37
CA ALA A 73 2.46 3.96 9.59
C ALA A 73 2.57 3.34 10.99
N GLU A 74 1.94 3.97 12.00
CA GLU A 74 1.90 3.40 13.35
C GLU A 74 1.17 2.06 13.38
N VAL A 75 0.06 1.94 12.65
CA VAL A 75 -0.64 0.66 12.54
C VAL A 75 0.26 -0.38 11.89
N GLY A 76 0.97 0.00 10.83
CA GLY A 76 1.93 -0.91 10.17
C GLY A 76 2.99 -1.41 11.14
N ARG A 77 3.55 -0.51 11.95
CA ARG A 77 4.55 -0.89 12.95
C ARG A 77 3.96 -1.82 14.01
N SER A 78 2.72 -1.61 14.41
CA SER A 78 2.04 -2.47 15.36
C SER A 78 1.81 -3.88 14.79
N CYS A 79 1.78 -4.02 13.48
CA CYS A 79 1.71 -5.30 12.78
C CYS A 79 3.10 -5.88 12.47
N ALA A 80 4.15 -5.29 13.02
CA ALA A 80 5.54 -5.69 12.82
C ALA A 80 6.02 -5.52 11.37
N ILE A 81 5.50 -4.53 10.66
CA ILE A 81 5.93 -4.18 9.31
C ILE A 81 6.82 -2.93 9.41
N PRO A 82 8.04 -2.94 8.84
CA PRO A 82 8.82 -1.72 8.73
C PRO A 82 8.03 -0.68 7.92
N SER A 83 7.73 0.47 8.53
CA SER A 83 6.78 1.42 7.95
C SER A 83 7.37 2.82 7.90
N ARG A 84 7.09 3.55 6.83
CA ARG A 84 7.48 4.95 6.63
C ARG A 84 6.37 5.69 5.91
N GLU A 85 6.43 7.01 5.96
CA GLU A 85 5.48 7.88 5.29
C GLU A 85 6.05 8.42 3.99
N ALA A 86 5.18 8.73 3.04
CA ALA A 86 5.54 9.50 1.85
C ALA A 86 4.49 10.59 1.64
N SER A 87 4.87 11.63 0.91
CA SER A 87 3.97 12.76 0.65
C SER A 87 2.82 12.38 -0.28
N ASP A 88 3.07 11.48 -1.23
CA ASP A 88 2.06 10.95 -2.15
C ASP A 88 2.55 9.64 -2.77
N VAL A 89 1.70 9.02 -3.57
CA VAL A 89 2.03 7.74 -4.22
C VAL A 89 3.20 7.88 -5.19
N HIS A 90 3.27 8.99 -5.91
CA HIS A 90 4.35 9.23 -6.86
C HIS A 90 5.72 9.26 -6.15
N ALA A 91 5.81 10.00 -5.05
CA ALA A 91 7.04 10.06 -4.25
C ALA A 91 7.40 8.68 -3.69
N ALA A 92 6.41 7.92 -3.23
CA ALA A 92 6.63 6.56 -2.73
C ALA A 92 7.17 5.64 -3.82
N LEU A 93 6.59 5.70 -5.02
CA LEU A 93 7.03 4.89 -6.16
C LEU A 93 8.46 5.24 -6.57
N GLN A 94 8.79 6.53 -6.64
CA GLN A 94 10.15 6.95 -6.98
C GLN A 94 11.16 6.43 -5.97
N ASP A 95 10.89 6.60 -4.69
CA ASP A 95 11.78 6.15 -3.62
C ASP A 95 11.99 4.63 -3.68
N LEU A 96 10.90 3.87 -3.78
CA LEU A 96 10.99 2.41 -3.81
C LEU A 96 11.69 1.91 -5.08
N SER A 97 11.44 2.54 -6.22
CA SER A 97 12.11 2.17 -7.49
C SER A 97 13.62 2.34 -7.40
N GLN A 98 14.07 3.40 -6.76
CA GLN A 98 15.50 3.68 -6.63
C GLN A 98 16.16 2.75 -5.64
N ARG A 99 15.51 2.49 -4.51
CA ARG A 99 16.09 1.65 -3.45
C ARG A 99 15.93 0.15 -3.71
N HIS A 100 14.87 -0.24 -4.41
CA HIS A 100 14.53 -1.65 -4.63
C HIS A 100 14.08 -1.89 -6.07
N PRO A 101 14.98 -1.74 -7.06
CA PRO A 101 14.57 -1.79 -8.48
C PRO A 101 14.03 -3.15 -8.94
N GLN A 102 14.33 -4.22 -8.22
CA GLN A 102 13.87 -5.57 -8.58
C GLN A 102 12.69 -6.03 -7.73
N ALA A 103 12.26 -5.22 -6.78
CA ALA A 103 11.18 -5.61 -5.88
C ALA A 103 9.81 -5.49 -6.54
N ARG A 104 8.86 -6.23 -5.98
CA ARG A 104 7.46 -6.11 -6.31
C ARG A 104 6.87 -4.95 -5.50
N ILE A 105 6.09 -4.09 -6.16
CA ILE A 105 5.40 -3.01 -5.47
C ILE A 105 3.90 -3.19 -5.65
N LEU A 106 3.19 -3.23 -4.54
CA LEU A 106 1.73 -3.33 -4.51
C LEU A 106 1.16 -2.04 -3.94
N ILE A 107 0.26 -1.42 -4.68
CA ILE A 107 -0.46 -0.23 -4.21
C ILE A 107 -1.87 -0.68 -3.84
N CYS A 108 -2.25 -0.49 -2.59
CA CYS A 108 -3.54 -0.98 -2.09
C CYS A 108 -4.14 -0.01 -1.09
N GLY A 109 -5.36 -0.31 -0.66
CA GLY A 109 -6.11 0.46 0.32
C GLY A 109 -7.45 0.89 -0.23
N SER A 110 -7.68 2.19 -0.34
CA SER A 110 -8.95 2.73 -0.78
C SER A 110 -9.06 2.79 -2.31
N LEU A 111 -10.28 2.67 -2.83
CA LEU A 111 -10.55 2.88 -4.25
C LEU A 111 -10.17 4.29 -4.71
N TYR A 112 -10.28 5.27 -3.81
CA TYR A 112 -9.87 6.64 -4.12
C TYR A 112 -8.38 6.72 -4.42
N LEU A 113 -7.57 6.00 -3.65
CA LEU A 113 -6.13 5.96 -3.88
C LEU A 113 -5.81 5.29 -5.21
N ALA A 114 -6.44 4.14 -5.50
CA ALA A 114 -6.23 3.42 -6.75
C ALA A 114 -6.60 4.27 -7.96
N GLY A 115 -7.75 4.98 -7.89
CA GLY A 115 -8.17 5.88 -8.96
C GLY A 115 -7.19 7.02 -9.19
N HIS A 116 -6.67 7.58 -8.11
CA HIS A 116 -5.68 8.66 -8.19
C HIS A 116 -4.40 8.19 -8.87
N VAL A 117 -3.92 7.02 -8.50
CA VAL A 117 -2.70 6.44 -9.10
C VAL A 117 -2.88 6.15 -10.57
N LEU A 118 -4.03 5.63 -10.96
CA LEU A 118 -4.31 5.34 -12.37
C LEU A 118 -4.24 6.60 -13.23
N ARG A 119 -4.72 7.73 -12.72
CA ARG A 119 -4.62 9.01 -13.44
C ARG A 119 -3.16 9.46 -13.60
N GLU A 120 -2.35 9.31 -12.56
CA GLU A 120 -0.95 9.72 -12.59
C GLU A 120 -0.10 8.87 -13.52
N ASN A 121 -0.46 7.60 -13.67
CA ASN A 121 0.29 6.66 -14.50
C ASN A 121 -0.33 6.46 -15.88
N GLU A 122 -1.36 7.22 -16.23
CA GLU A 122 -1.97 7.16 -17.55
C GLU A 122 -0.94 7.53 -18.60
N PRO A 123 -0.77 6.70 -19.65
CA PRO A 123 0.22 7.03 -20.68
C PRO A 123 -0.12 8.36 -21.35
N SER A 124 0.83 9.25 -21.37
CA SER A 124 0.67 10.49 -22.12
C SER A 124 0.89 10.16 -23.59
N THR A 125 -0.18 10.12 -24.30
CA THR A 125 -0.16 9.91 -25.74
C THR A 125 -0.11 11.25 -26.46
#